data_60d3c82022a3d077374b7feebe387c7a
#
_entry.id   60d3c82022a3d077374b7feebe387c7a
#
_cell.length_a   1.000
_cell.length_b   1.000
_cell.length_c   1.000
_cell.angle_alpha   90.00
_cell.angle_beta   90.00
_cell.angle_gamma   90.00
#
_symmetry.space_group_name_H-M   'P 1'
#
loop_
_entity.id
_entity.type
_entity.pdbx_description
1 polymer ?
#
loop_
_entity_poly.entity_id
_entity_poly.type
_entity_poly.pdbx_seq_one_letter_code
_entity_poly.pdbx_strand_id
1 'polypeptide(L)'
;MTQYHRDIYDDPSIGGDDPGLEFDKHLDKVGRQRVWVAKVGAEIVGLTSLIQDGQEAEIEPVVVSFGHRGEGIGQSLVKHAIAEARKLGILCLSVKPVARNEEAFSFFYEAGFKTLGHIQLFMWLGPPMPGQWKPGPVLFGKSLDY
;
A
#
# COMPACT_ATOMS: atom_id res chain seq x y z
N MET A 1 5.82 7.64 1.38
CA MET A 1 4.42 7.29 1.06
C MET A 1 3.69 8.47 0.42
N THR A 2 3.65 9.63 1.06
CA THR A 2 2.98 10.85 0.56
C THR A 2 3.42 11.27 -0.84
N GLN A 3 4.73 11.36 -1.11
CA GLN A 3 5.24 11.73 -2.44
C GLN A 3 4.76 10.78 -3.53
N TYR A 4 4.78 9.48 -3.25
CA TYR A 4 4.34 8.46 -4.19
C TYR A 4 2.84 8.58 -4.53
N HIS A 5 1.99 8.86 -3.55
CA HIS A 5 0.57 9.11 -3.79
C HIS A 5 0.36 10.42 -4.58
N ARG A 6 1.12 11.47 -4.29
CA ARG A 6 1.10 12.71 -5.07
C ARG A 6 1.40 12.45 -6.55
N ASP A 7 2.42 11.63 -6.81
CA ASP A 7 2.83 11.30 -8.18
C ASP A 7 1.78 10.44 -8.90
N ILE A 8 1.14 9.48 -8.21
CA ILE A 8 0.12 8.61 -8.80
C ILE A 8 -1.15 9.39 -9.12
N TYR A 9 -1.58 10.28 -8.24
CA TYR A 9 -2.82 11.04 -8.42
C TYR A 9 -2.61 12.39 -9.09
N ASP A 10 -1.37 12.77 -9.36
CA ASP A 10 -1.00 14.09 -9.87
C ASP A 10 -1.54 15.23 -8.98
N ASP A 11 -1.55 14.99 -7.67
CA ASP A 11 -2.11 15.89 -6.66
C ASP A 11 -1.08 16.19 -5.56
N PRO A 12 -0.50 17.40 -5.56
CA PRO A 12 0.49 17.81 -4.57
C PRO A 12 -0.08 17.99 -3.16
N SER A 13 -1.40 18.08 -3.00
CA SER A 13 -2.05 18.30 -1.70
C SER A 13 -2.19 17.04 -0.85
N ILE A 14 -2.00 15.84 -1.45
CA ILE A 14 -2.13 14.57 -0.75
C ILE A 14 -1.13 14.46 0.39
N GLY A 15 -1.61 14.08 1.57
CA GLY A 15 -0.81 13.79 2.76
C GLY A 15 -0.55 14.99 3.67
N GLY A 16 -1.16 16.14 3.37
CA GLY A 16 -1.08 17.33 4.24
C GLY A 16 0.33 17.89 4.41
N ASP A 17 0.48 18.79 5.37
CA ASP A 17 1.71 19.54 5.63
C ASP A 17 2.71 18.79 6.53
N ASP A 18 2.25 17.78 7.28
CA ASP A 18 3.09 17.00 8.22
C ASP A 18 2.95 15.48 7.99
N PRO A 19 3.81 14.91 7.13
CA PRO A 19 3.85 13.46 6.90
C PRO A 19 4.22 12.65 8.15
N GLY A 20 4.92 13.25 9.10
CA GLY A 20 5.31 12.62 10.36
C GLY A 20 4.09 12.32 11.24
N LEU A 21 3.18 13.27 11.36
CA LEU A 21 1.96 13.13 12.14
C LEU A 21 1.08 11.97 11.65
N GLU A 22 0.95 11.82 10.34
CA GLU A 22 0.19 10.70 9.76
C GLU A 22 0.86 9.35 10.05
N PHE A 23 2.18 9.31 10.07
CA PHE A 23 2.90 8.09 10.45
C PHE A 23 2.76 7.78 11.94
N ASP A 24 2.78 8.78 12.82
CA ASP A 24 2.54 8.58 14.25
C ASP A 24 1.14 8.02 14.53
N LYS A 25 0.10 8.54 13.88
CA LYS A 25 -1.26 7.96 13.93
C LYS A 25 -1.30 6.52 13.46
N HIS A 26 -0.55 6.20 12.40
CA HIS A 26 -0.43 4.83 11.93
C HIS A 26 0.25 3.92 12.96
N LEU A 27 1.34 4.37 13.60
CA LEU A 27 2.02 3.64 14.67
C LEU A 27 1.10 3.36 15.87
N ASP A 28 0.26 4.34 16.25
CA ASP A 28 -0.71 4.18 17.33
C ASP A 28 -1.78 3.14 16.98
N LYS A 29 -2.24 3.12 15.72
CA LYS A 29 -3.21 2.13 15.22
C LYS A 29 -2.65 0.71 15.17
N VAL A 30 -1.42 0.55 14.69
CA VAL A 30 -0.82 -0.75 14.38
C VAL A 30 -0.09 -1.35 15.59
N GLY A 31 0.53 -0.49 16.39
CA GLY A 31 1.48 -0.87 17.44
C GLY A 31 2.88 -1.11 16.88
N ARG A 32 3.89 -0.61 17.58
CA ARG A 32 5.30 -0.64 17.14
C ARG A 32 5.85 -2.05 16.88
N GLN A 33 5.31 -3.06 17.55
CA GLN A 33 5.70 -4.46 17.41
C GLN A 33 5.32 -5.09 16.06
N ARG A 34 4.47 -4.41 15.28
CA ARG A 34 4.01 -4.86 13.96
C ARG A 34 4.49 -3.96 12.82
N VAL A 35 5.53 -3.19 13.09
CA VAL A 35 6.18 -2.33 12.10
C VAL A 35 7.63 -2.78 11.95
N TRP A 36 8.06 -3.03 10.73
CA TRP A 36 9.41 -3.49 10.40
C TRP A 36 10.06 -2.53 9.42
N VAL A 37 11.36 -2.34 9.59
CA VAL A 37 12.15 -1.47 8.73
C VAL A 37 13.26 -2.26 8.04
N ALA A 38 13.55 -1.88 6.80
CA ALA A 38 14.74 -2.31 6.09
C ALA A 38 15.84 -1.26 6.27
N LYS A 39 17.07 -1.71 6.55
CA LYS A 39 18.24 -0.82 6.73
C LYS A 39 19.36 -1.23 5.78
N VAL A 40 20.02 -0.23 5.23
CA VAL A 40 21.31 -0.37 4.53
C VAL A 40 22.33 0.45 5.33
N GLY A 41 23.25 -0.23 5.97
CA GLY A 41 24.13 0.41 6.97
C GLY A 41 23.32 1.00 8.13
N ALA A 42 23.44 2.30 8.36
CA ALA A 42 22.70 3.04 9.38
C ALA A 42 21.38 3.65 8.87
N GLU A 43 21.17 3.67 7.56
CA GLU A 43 20.00 4.31 6.92
C GLU A 43 18.80 3.38 6.89
N ILE A 44 17.61 3.92 7.23
CA ILE A 44 16.32 3.24 7.02
C ILE A 44 15.87 3.53 5.59
N VAL A 45 15.83 2.48 4.77
CA VAL A 45 15.53 2.58 3.34
C VAL A 45 14.18 1.99 2.96
N GLY A 46 13.48 1.39 3.92
CA GLY A 46 12.13 0.88 3.69
C GLY A 46 11.42 0.52 4.97
N LEU A 47 10.11 0.40 4.88
CA LEU A 47 9.27 -0.05 5.99
C LEU A 47 8.04 -0.80 5.50
N THR A 48 7.51 -1.64 6.37
CA THR A 48 6.18 -2.25 6.23
C THR A 48 5.56 -2.46 7.60
N SER A 49 4.26 -2.65 7.62
CA SER A 49 3.54 -3.00 8.85
C SER A 49 2.38 -3.96 8.59
N LEU A 50 1.81 -4.49 9.67
CA LEU A 50 0.71 -5.43 9.66
C LEU A 50 -0.44 -4.89 10.52
N ILE A 51 -1.54 -4.52 9.88
CA ILE A 51 -2.78 -4.12 10.56
C ILE A 51 -3.58 -5.40 10.78
N GLN A 52 -3.79 -5.79 12.03
CA GLN A 52 -4.49 -7.03 12.39
C GLN A 52 -5.90 -6.75 12.93
N ASP A 53 -6.85 -7.54 12.44
CA ASP A 53 -8.21 -7.62 12.97
C ASP A 53 -8.61 -9.10 13.10
N GLY A 54 -8.58 -9.60 14.34
CA GLY A 54 -8.82 -11.04 14.60
C GLY A 54 -7.82 -11.94 13.87
N GLN A 55 -8.34 -12.82 13.00
CA GLN A 55 -7.55 -13.73 12.15
C GLN A 55 -7.33 -13.19 10.74
N GLU A 56 -7.70 -11.96 10.49
CA GLU A 56 -7.41 -11.25 9.26
C GLU A 56 -6.34 -10.18 9.50
N ALA A 57 -5.58 -9.88 8.47
CA ALA A 57 -4.64 -8.78 8.52
C ALA A 57 -4.41 -8.15 7.14
N GLU A 58 -3.93 -6.92 7.14
CA GLU A 58 -3.54 -6.18 5.96
C GLU A 58 -2.09 -5.74 6.07
N ILE A 59 -1.31 -5.93 5.01
CA ILE A 59 0.02 -5.34 4.92
C ILE A 59 -0.15 -3.91 4.39
N GLU A 60 0.14 -2.92 5.24
CA GLU A 60 0.06 -1.50 4.92
C GLU A 60 0.92 -0.68 5.91
N PRO A 61 1.77 0.20 5.42
CA PRO A 61 2.22 0.35 4.04
C PRO A 61 3.33 -0.61 3.66
N VAL A 62 3.68 -0.65 2.37
CA VAL A 62 4.99 -1.15 1.89
C VAL A 62 5.67 0.01 1.19
N VAL A 63 6.75 0.51 1.77
CA VAL A 63 7.48 1.67 1.25
C VAL A 63 8.96 1.36 1.14
N VAL A 64 9.55 1.73 0.01
CA VAL A 64 11.00 1.68 -0.21
C VAL A 64 11.46 3.03 -0.75
N SER A 65 12.54 3.56 -0.19
CA SER A 65 13.17 4.80 -0.66
C SER A 65 13.49 4.71 -2.14
N PHE A 66 13.26 5.78 -2.87
CA PHE A 66 13.38 5.80 -4.33
C PHE A 66 14.74 5.26 -4.82
N GLY A 67 15.84 5.69 -4.19
CA GLY A 67 17.19 5.27 -4.56
C GLY A 67 17.52 3.79 -4.30
N HIS A 68 16.64 3.06 -3.62
CA HIS A 68 16.80 1.64 -3.25
C HIS A 68 15.72 0.73 -3.82
N ARG A 69 14.93 1.25 -4.77
CA ARG A 69 13.94 0.44 -5.49
C ARG A 69 14.63 -0.50 -6.47
N GLY A 70 14.00 -1.63 -6.76
CA GLY A 70 14.59 -2.64 -7.66
C GLY A 70 15.65 -3.53 -7.01
N GLU A 71 16.07 -3.27 -5.77
CA GLU A 71 17.09 -4.05 -5.03
C GLU A 71 16.50 -5.23 -4.22
N GLY A 72 15.20 -5.55 -4.39
CA GLY A 72 14.54 -6.64 -3.68
C GLY A 72 14.12 -6.32 -2.24
N ILE A 73 14.30 -5.08 -1.78
CA ILE A 73 13.97 -4.66 -0.41
C ILE A 73 12.47 -4.81 -0.12
N GLY A 74 11.63 -4.34 -1.04
CA GLY A 74 10.18 -4.49 -0.92
C GLY A 74 9.73 -5.95 -0.82
N GLN A 75 10.31 -6.83 -1.63
CA GLN A 75 10.06 -8.27 -1.58
C GLN A 75 10.47 -8.87 -0.23
N SER A 76 11.61 -8.46 0.32
CA SER A 76 12.08 -8.90 1.63
C SER A 76 11.15 -8.44 2.75
N LEU A 77 10.67 -7.21 2.71
CA LEU A 77 9.71 -6.66 3.67
C LEU A 77 8.37 -7.43 3.64
N VAL A 78 7.80 -7.64 2.45
CA VAL A 78 6.55 -8.40 2.30
C VAL A 78 6.71 -9.85 2.73
N LYS A 79 7.81 -10.50 2.35
CA LYS A 79 8.12 -11.87 2.79
C LYS A 79 8.23 -11.98 4.32
N HIS A 80 8.84 -10.99 4.96
CA HIS A 80 8.91 -10.91 6.42
C HIS A 80 7.52 -10.74 7.03
N ALA A 81 6.71 -9.80 6.55
CA ALA A 81 5.35 -9.58 7.05
C ALA A 81 4.46 -10.83 6.89
N ILE A 82 4.58 -11.56 5.77
CA ILE A 82 3.87 -12.84 5.57
C ILE A 82 4.32 -13.87 6.62
N ALA A 83 5.62 -13.97 6.90
CA ALA A 83 6.13 -14.91 7.90
C ALA A 83 5.62 -14.57 9.31
N GLU A 84 5.59 -13.28 9.68
CA GLU A 84 5.05 -12.82 10.96
C GLU A 84 3.53 -13.05 11.05
N ALA A 85 2.78 -12.77 9.99
CA ALA A 85 1.35 -13.06 9.93
C ALA A 85 1.05 -14.54 10.20
N ARG A 86 1.83 -15.45 9.63
CA ARG A 86 1.71 -16.91 9.91
C ARG A 86 1.97 -17.26 11.36
N LYS A 87 2.99 -16.65 11.99
CA LYS A 87 3.28 -16.86 13.43
C LYS A 87 2.14 -16.36 14.33
N LEU A 88 1.45 -15.30 13.91
CA LEU A 88 0.30 -14.74 14.62
C LEU A 88 -1.00 -15.53 14.37
N GLY A 89 -0.98 -16.59 13.56
CA GLY A 89 -2.17 -17.38 13.24
C GLY A 89 -3.16 -16.66 12.32
N ILE A 90 -2.69 -15.70 11.52
CA ILE A 90 -3.52 -15.02 10.53
C ILE A 90 -3.90 -16.01 9.44
N LEU A 91 -5.20 -16.07 9.14
CA LEU A 91 -5.77 -16.96 8.13
C LEU A 91 -5.99 -16.26 6.78
N CYS A 92 -6.28 -14.96 6.82
CA CYS A 92 -6.47 -14.15 5.61
C CYS A 92 -5.57 -12.92 5.68
N LEU A 93 -4.67 -12.82 4.70
CA LEU A 93 -3.75 -11.69 4.56
C LEU A 93 -4.08 -10.95 3.28
N SER A 94 -4.26 -9.64 3.37
CA SER A 94 -4.64 -8.78 2.27
C SER A 94 -3.65 -7.66 2.00
N VAL A 95 -3.73 -7.12 0.79
CA VAL A 95 -3.09 -5.87 0.35
C VAL A 95 -4.10 -5.07 -0.47
N LYS A 96 -4.01 -3.76 -0.45
CA LYS A 96 -4.92 -2.87 -1.18
C LYS A 96 -4.14 -1.87 -2.03
N PRO A 97 -3.51 -2.31 -3.12
CA PRO A 97 -2.86 -1.38 -4.03
C PRO A 97 -3.89 -0.42 -4.65
N VAL A 98 -3.48 0.82 -4.83
CA VAL A 98 -4.30 1.81 -5.55
C VAL A 98 -4.53 1.30 -6.98
N ALA A 99 -5.75 1.37 -7.50
CA ALA A 99 -6.15 0.75 -8.76
C ALA A 99 -5.27 1.16 -9.96
N ARG A 100 -4.85 2.45 -10.05
CA ARG A 100 -3.95 2.93 -11.11
C ARG A 100 -2.47 2.61 -10.91
N ASN A 101 -2.12 1.96 -9.79
CA ASN A 101 -0.76 1.58 -9.48
C ASN A 101 -0.46 0.15 -9.96
N GLU A 102 -0.30 0.02 -11.28
CA GLU A 102 -0.04 -1.27 -11.93
C GLU A 102 1.27 -1.91 -11.45
N GLU A 103 2.28 -1.10 -11.09
CA GLU A 103 3.53 -1.59 -10.54
C GLU A 103 3.31 -2.28 -9.19
N ALA A 104 2.57 -1.65 -8.26
CA ALA A 104 2.25 -2.26 -6.98
C ALA A 104 1.36 -3.48 -7.13
N PHE A 105 0.39 -3.45 -8.05
CA PHE A 105 -0.44 -4.61 -8.34
C PHE A 105 0.42 -5.80 -8.79
N SER A 106 1.30 -5.60 -9.77
CA SER A 106 2.21 -6.63 -10.27
C SER A 106 3.13 -7.15 -9.18
N PHE A 107 3.70 -6.25 -8.38
CA PHE A 107 4.55 -6.58 -7.24
C PHE A 107 3.85 -7.51 -6.25
N PHE A 108 2.62 -7.20 -5.83
CA PHE A 108 1.89 -8.03 -4.89
C PHE A 108 1.42 -9.34 -5.53
N TYR A 109 1.06 -9.32 -6.81
CA TYR A 109 0.71 -10.53 -7.54
C TYR A 109 1.88 -11.53 -7.56
N GLU A 110 3.11 -11.06 -7.83
CA GLU A 110 4.33 -11.88 -7.78
C GLU A 110 4.65 -12.36 -6.36
N ALA A 111 4.30 -11.56 -5.34
CA ALA A 111 4.43 -11.96 -3.93
C ALA A 111 3.42 -13.04 -3.49
N GLY A 112 2.45 -13.39 -4.35
CA GLY A 112 1.48 -14.47 -4.12
C GLY A 112 0.06 -14.03 -3.80
N PHE A 113 -0.27 -12.73 -3.82
CA PHE A 113 -1.63 -12.22 -3.63
C PHE A 113 -2.42 -12.34 -4.94
N LYS A 114 -2.97 -13.52 -5.21
CA LYS A 114 -3.60 -13.88 -6.50
C LYS A 114 -5.11 -13.99 -6.46
N THR A 115 -5.71 -13.87 -5.27
CA THR A 115 -7.16 -13.95 -5.11
C THR A 115 -7.72 -12.54 -5.02
N LEU A 116 -8.60 -12.19 -5.94
CA LEU A 116 -9.30 -10.92 -5.90
C LEU A 116 -10.36 -10.95 -4.79
N GLY A 117 -10.25 -10.04 -3.86
CA GLY A 117 -11.19 -9.85 -2.75
C GLY A 117 -12.25 -8.80 -3.07
N HIS A 118 -12.36 -7.78 -2.23
CA HIS A 118 -13.31 -6.70 -2.44
C HIS A 118 -12.89 -5.78 -3.58
N ILE A 119 -13.87 -5.31 -4.34
CA ILE A 119 -13.74 -4.22 -5.30
C ILE A 119 -14.42 -3.01 -4.69
N GLN A 120 -13.69 -1.91 -4.54
CA GLN A 120 -14.25 -0.65 -4.09
C GLN A 120 -14.61 0.21 -5.31
N LEU A 121 -15.86 0.64 -5.39
CA LEU A 121 -16.31 1.63 -6.34
C LEU A 121 -16.76 2.88 -5.59
N PHE A 122 -16.48 4.05 -6.12
CA PHE A 122 -16.95 5.31 -5.53
C PHE A 122 -17.50 6.24 -6.61
N MET A 123 -18.35 7.14 -6.16
CA MET A 123 -18.95 8.18 -7.00
C MET A 123 -18.53 9.53 -6.42
N TRP A 124 -17.96 10.38 -7.24
CA TRP A 124 -17.66 11.73 -6.84
C TRP A 124 -18.93 12.58 -6.85
N LEU A 125 -19.26 13.20 -5.71
CA LEU A 125 -20.43 14.04 -5.54
C LEU A 125 -20.09 15.55 -5.42
N GLY A 126 -18.82 15.87 -5.49
CA GLY A 126 -18.33 17.25 -5.42
C GLY A 126 -18.35 17.97 -6.78
N PRO A 127 -17.81 19.19 -6.84
CA PRO A 127 -17.65 19.90 -8.10
C PRO A 127 -16.83 19.09 -9.11
N PRO A 128 -17.08 19.24 -10.44
CA PRO A 128 -16.27 18.59 -11.45
C PRO A 128 -14.78 18.90 -11.28
N MET A 129 -13.95 17.85 -11.33
CA MET A 129 -12.50 17.97 -11.31
C MET A 129 -11.94 17.50 -12.66
N PRO A 130 -11.74 18.40 -13.62
CA PRO A 130 -11.26 18.05 -14.96
C PRO A 130 -9.89 17.36 -14.90
N GLY A 131 -9.74 16.25 -15.63
CA GLY A 131 -8.49 15.52 -15.76
C GLY A 131 -8.09 14.63 -14.59
N GLN A 132 -8.90 14.57 -13.53
CA GLN A 132 -8.59 13.73 -12.37
C GLN A 132 -8.75 12.23 -12.66
N TRP A 133 -9.72 11.86 -13.47
CA TRP A 133 -10.03 10.48 -13.81
C TRP A 133 -9.42 10.11 -15.17
N LYS A 134 -8.81 8.94 -15.22
CA LYS A 134 -8.20 8.38 -16.44
C LYS A 134 -8.90 7.07 -16.78
N PRO A 135 -9.01 6.70 -18.06
CA PRO A 135 -9.56 5.39 -18.45
C PRO A 135 -8.82 4.26 -17.72
N GLY A 136 -9.55 3.41 -17.07
CA GLY A 136 -9.07 2.30 -16.27
C GLY A 136 -9.43 0.94 -16.89
N PRO A 137 -9.43 -0.12 -16.09
CA PRO A 137 -9.67 -1.48 -16.57
C PRO A 137 -11.13 -1.71 -16.95
N VAL A 138 -11.33 -2.72 -17.78
CA VAL A 138 -12.66 -3.28 -18.05
C VAL A 138 -12.87 -4.50 -17.15
N LEU A 139 -13.80 -4.40 -16.21
CA LEU A 139 -14.18 -5.51 -15.36
C LEU A 139 -15.62 -5.96 -15.66
N PHE A 140 -15.80 -7.25 -15.90
CA PHE A 140 -17.11 -7.84 -16.19
C PHE A 140 -17.86 -7.12 -17.33
N GLY A 141 -17.13 -6.66 -18.36
CA GLY A 141 -17.69 -5.92 -19.48
C GLY A 141 -18.07 -4.47 -19.17
N LYS A 142 -17.67 -3.93 -18.02
CA LYS A 142 -17.88 -2.53 -17.62
C LYS A 142 -16.55 -1.78 -17.66
N SER A 143 -16.53 -0.68 -18.41
CA SER A 143 -15.39 0.25 -18.39
C SER A 143 -15.41 1.06 -17.11
N LEU A 144 -14.29 1.14 -16.45
CA LEU A 144 -14.10 1.90 -15.22
C LEU A 144 -13.06 2.99 -15.46
N ASP A 145 -13.15 4.05 -14.69
CA ASP A 145 -12.09 5.06 -14.58
C ASP A 145 -11.34 4.86 -13.26
N TYR A 146 -10.09 5.35 -13.17
CA TYR A 146 -9.30 5.36 -11.93
C TYR A 146 -8.39 6.57 -11.79
#